data_45504fbf4115fef35c4732b186d5e74d
#
_entry.id   45504fbf4115fef35c4732b186d5e74d
#
_cell.length_a   1.000
_cell.length_b   1.000
_cell.length_c   1.000
_cell.angle_alpha   90.00
_cell.angle_beta   90.00
_cell.angle_gamma   90.00
#
_symmetry.space_group_name_H-M   'P 1'
#
loop_
_entity.id
_entity.type
_entity.pdbx_description
1 polymer ?
#
loop_
_entity_poly.entity_id
_entity_poly.type
_entity_poly.pdbx_seq_one_letter_code
_entity_poly.pdbx_strand_id
1 'polypeptide(L)'
;MPIVHVTVTKKLTEEVKADFMEYVAQQICANTSTLPKNIYVYMHEMERENVRKLAPTVLIDWTMMPDRTDPAKKVIMKAIHDRLAEIEPELQDEIVIIFNDIPLSCAMLGGETRSENPDK
;
A
#
# COMPACT_ATOMS: atom_id res chain seq x y z
N MET A 1 -6.20 -10.55 0.16
CA MET A 1 -4.87 -10.46 -0.49
C MET A 1 -4.60 -9.03 -0.93
N PRO A 2 -4.26 -8.14 0.00
CA PRO A 2 -3.87 -6.78 -0.36
C PRO A 2 -2.50 -6.76 -1.04
N ILE A 3 -2.40 -6.03 -2.13
CA ILE A 3 -1.14 -5.82 -2.83
C ILE A 3 -0.92 -4.30 -2.88
N VAL A 4 0.13 -3.84 -2.23
CA VAL A 4 0.42 -2.41 -2.09
C VAL A 4 1.71 -2.10 -2.84
N HIS A 5 1.65 -1.17 -3.78
CA HIS A 5 2.82 -0.65 -4.46
C HIS A 5 3.05 0.79 -4.01
N VAL A 6 4.23 1.05 -3.45
CA VAL A 6 4.64 2.38 -3.01
C VAL A 6 5.73 2.86 -3.94
N THR A 7 5.44 3.86 -4.76
CA THR A 7 6.40 4.47 -5.66
C THR A 7 6.81 5.82 -5.10
N VAL A 8 8.10 5.99 -4.80
CA VAL A 8 8.63 7.19 -4.16
C VAL A 8 9.79 7.76 -4.98
N THR A 9 9.83 9.09 -5.10
CA THR A 9 10.89 9.78 -5.83
C THR A 9 12.00 10.30 -4.91
N LYS A 10 11.90 10.04 -3.62
CA LYS A 10 12.94 10.36 -2.64
C LYS A 10 13.61 9.07 -2.18
N LYS A 11 14.94 9.07 -2.15
CA LYS A 11 15.70 7.90 -1.71
C LYS A 11 15.59 7.74 -0.20
N LEU A 12 15.17 6.55 0.23
CA LEU A 12 15.05 6.19 1.65
C LEU A 12 16.09 5.12 1.99
N THR A 13 16.50 5.06 3.27
CA THR A 13 17.40 4.00 3.72
C THR A 13 16.69 2.66 3.74
N GLU A 14 17.44 1.57 3.70
CA GLU A 14 16.88 0.21 3.79
C GLU A 14 16.08 0.01 5.07
N GLU A 15 16.58 0.54 6.19
CA GLU A 15 15.90 0.44 7.48
C GLU A 15 14.55 1.16 7.46
N VAL A 16 14.51 2.38 6.95
CA VAL A 16 13.27 3.16 6.83
C VAL A 16 12.26 2.44 5.93
N LYS A 17 12.71 1.90 4.80
CA LYS A 17 11.83 1.15 3.89
C LYS A 17 11.25 -0.09 4.58
N ALA A 18 12.08 -0.87 5.26
CA ALA A 18 11.63 -2.08 5.95
C ALA A 18 10.61 -1.75 7.04
N ASP A 19 10.89 -0.74 7.84
CA ASP A 19 9.98 -0.31 8.91
C ASP A 19 8.66 0.20 8.35
N PHE A 20 8.70 0.95 7.25
CA PHE A 20 7.49 1.47 6.62
C PHE A 20 6.63 0.34 6.05
N MET A 21 7.23 -0.62 5.34
CA MET A 21 6.48 -1.76 4.78
C MET A 21 5.82 -2.59 5.87
N GLU A 22 6.51 -2.81 6.98
CA GLU A 22 5.94 -3.51 8.13
C GLU A 22 4.82 -2.72 8.78
N TYR A 23 4.96 -1.40 8.89
CA TYR A 23 3.91 -0.54 9.40
C TYR A 23 2.64 -0.61 8.54
N VAL A 24 2.79 -0.59 7.21
CA VAL A 24 1.66 -0.75 6.28
C VAL A 24 0.93 -2.07 6.54
N ALA A 25 1.68 -3.16 6.66
CA ALA A 25 1.11 -4.47 6.93
C ALA A 25 0.37 -4.50 8.27
N GLN A 26 0.95 -3.91 9.31
CA GLN A 26 0.33 -3.83 10.63
C GLN A 26 -0.98 -3.06 10.61
N GLN A 27 -1.04 -1.94 9.86
CA GLN A 27 -2.27 -1.15 9.76
C GLN A 27 -3.37 -1.91 9.03
N ILE A 28 -3.02 -2.66 8.00
CA ILE A 28 -4.00 -3.50 7.29
C ILE A 28 -4.55 -4.58 8.22
N CYS A 29 -3.69 -5.28 8.96
CA CYS A 29 -4.11 -6.32 9.89
C CYS A 29 -4.96 -5.76 11.04
N ALA A 30 -4.63 -4.56 11.54
CA ALA A 30 -5.34 -3.95 12.65
C ALA A 30 -6.76 -3.51 12.28
N ASN A 31 -6.99 -3.19 11.01
CA ASN A 31 -8.26 -2.59 10.55
C ASN A 31 -9.08 -3.49 9.62
N THR A 32 -8.58 -4.67 9.30
CA THR A 32 -9.26 -5.66 8.45
C THR A 32 -9.05 -7.05 9.01
N SER A 33 -9.74 -8.03 8.42
CA SER A 33 -9.56 -9.45 8.79
C SER A 33 -8.41 -10.12 8.04
N THR A 34 -7.58 -9.36 7.32
CA THR A 34 -6.47 -9.90 6.54
C THR A 34 -5.38 -10.49 7.44
N LEU A 35 -4.91 -11.67 7.08
CA LEU A 35 -3.78 -12.31 7.78
C LEU A 35 -2.45 -11.75 7.27
N PRO A 36 -1.43 -11.62 8.11
CA PRO A 36 -0.12 -11.07 7.70
C PRO A 36 0.49 -11.77 6.50
N LYS A 37 0.34 -13.09 6.39
CA LYS A 37 0.88 -13.88 5.28
C LYS A 37 0.30 -13.53 3.92
N ASN A 38 -0.84 -12.83 3.88
CA ASN A 38 -1.55 -12.49 2.65
C ASN A 38 -1.32 -11.04 2.20
N ILE A 39 -0.42 -10.32 2.86
CA ILE A 39 -0.14 -8.92 2.56
C ILE A 39 1.16 -8.82 1.77
N TYR A 40 1.09 -8.13 0.64
CA TYR A 40 2.25 -7.89 -0.23
C TYR A 40 2.48 -6.39 -0.29
N VAL A 41 3.68 -5.95 0.09
CA VAL A 41 4.07 -4.55 0.00
C VAL A 41 5.34 -4.44 -0.83
N TYR A 42 5.28 -3.69 -1.91
CA TYR A 42 6.43 -3.43 -2.79
C TYR A 42 6.78 -1.95 -2.73
N MET A 43 8.06 -1.64 -2.60
CA MET A 43 8.54 -0.27 -2.71
C MET A 43 9.39 -0.09 -3.95
N HIS A 44 9.08 0.96 -4.71
CA HIS A 44 9.78 1.33 -5.93
C HIS A 44 10.36 2.73 -5.75
N GLU A 45 11.67 2.85 -5.86
CA GLU A 45 12.33 4.15 -5.88
C GLU A 45 12.53 4.57 -7.34
N MET A 46 12.06 5.76 -7.69
CA MET A 46 12.19 6.32 -9.03
C MET A 46 13.06 7.56 -9.01
N GLU A 47 13.96 7.66 -9.99
CA GLU A 47 14.74 8.86 -10.20
C GLU A 47 13.80 10.02 -10.59
N ARG A 48 14.12 11.22 -10.14
CA ARG A 48 13.30 12.42 -10.39
C ARG A 48 13.03 12.66 -11.87
N GLU A 49 14.02 12.39 -12.72
CA GLU A 49 13.89 12.57 -14.17
C GLU A 49 12.87 11.64 -14.82
N ASN A 50 12.45 10.59 -14.11
CA ASN A 50 11.46 9.63 -14.61
C ASN A 50 10.02 9.95 -14.18
N VAL A 51 9.83 11.05 -13.47
CA VAL A 51 8.50 11.45 -12.95
C VAL A 51 8.25 12.92 -13.29
N ARG A 52 7.10 13.18 -13.94
CA ARG A 52 6.69 14.55 -14.25
C ARG A 52 5.93 15.14 -13.05
N LYS A 53 6.66 15.67 -12.07
CA LYS A 53 6.12 16.41 -10.93
C LYS A 53 7.14 17.45 -10.49
N LEU A 54 6.65 18.61 -10.05
CA LEU A 54 7.52 19.73 -9.63
C LEU A 54 8.17 19.50 -8.27
N ALA A 55 7.62 18.62 -7.44
CA ALA A 55 8.11 18.31 -6.11
C ALA A 55 8.30 16.80 -5.93
N PRO A 56 9.09 16.36 -4.96
CA PRO A 56 9.15 14.96 -4.59
C PRO A 56 7.74 14.45 -4.25
N THR A 57 7.41 13.24 -4.70
CA THR A 57 6.05 12.71 -4.59
C THR A 57 6.07 11.22 -4.20
N VAL A 58 4.93 10.76 -3.68
CA VAL A 58 4.69 9.36 -3.39
C VAL A 58 3.34 8.97 -3.97
N LEU A 59 3.33 7.88 -4.74
CA LEU A 59 2.09 7.28 -5.24
C LEU A 59 1.96 5.89 -4.63
N ILE A 60 0.85 5.65 -3.95
CA ILE A 60 0.54 4.36 -3.37
C ILE A 60 -0.66 3.79 -4.09
N ASP A 61 -0.44 2.71 -4.84
CA ASP A 61 -1.48 1.94 -5.51
C ASP A 61 -1.77 0.71 -4.66
N TRP A 62 -3.03 0.59 -4.26
CA TRP A 62 -3.46 -0.46 -3.38
C TRP A 62 -4.57 -1.27 -4.03
N THR A 63 -4.30 -2.53 -4.28
CA THR A 63 -5.28 -3.47 -4.84
C THR A 63 -5.70 -4.43 -3.74
N MET A 64 -7.01 -4.60 -3.53
CA MET A 64 -7.51 -5.52 -2.53
C MET A 64 -8.89 -6.05 -2.90
N MET A 65 -9.34 -7.07 -2.17
CA MET A 65 -10.64 -7.67 -2.35
C MET A 65 -11.76 -6.73 -1.87
N PRO A 66 -12.99 -6.84 -2.41
CA PRO A 66 -14.03 -5.82 -2.27
C PRO A 66 -14.79 -5.81 -0.93
N ASP A 67 -14.40 -6.58 0.04
CA ASP A 67 -15.13 -6.74 1.31
C ASP A 67 -14.71 -5.76 2.41
N ARG A 68 -14.00 -4.69 2.07
CA ARG A 68 -13.53 -3.69 3.04
C ARG A 68 -14.44 -2.47 3.04
N THR A 69 -14.74 -1.94 4.23
CA THR A 69 -15.60 -0.76 4.37
C THR A 69 -14.83 0.52 4.06
N ASP A 70 -15.53 1.56 3.62
CA ASP A 70 -14.92 2.87 3.39
C ASP A 70 -14.29 3.46 4.65
N PRO A 71 -14.92 3.39 5.85
CA PRO A 71 -14.26 3.85 7.07
C PRO A 71 -12.93 3.13 7.36
N ALA A 72 -12.86 1.81 7.18
CA ALA A 72 -11.62 1.07 7.39
C ALA A 72 -10.53 1.51 6.40
N LYS A 73 -10.88 1.68 5.12
CA LYS A 73 -9.97 2.18 4.09
C LYS A 73 -9.42 3.55 4.47
N LYS A 74 -10.30 4.46 4.93
CA LYS A 74 -9.90 5.82 5.30
C LYS A 74 -8.93 5.81 6.48
N VAL A 75 -9.18 5.01 7.50
CA VAL A 75 -8.29 4.89 8.67
C VAL A 75 -6.90 4.43 8.23
N ILE A 76 -6.84 3.41 7.38
CA ILE A 76 -5.56 2.88 6.89
C ILE A 76 -4.82 3.92 6.05
N MET A 77 -5.52 4.57 5.10
CA MET A 77 -4.90 5.60 4.26
C MET A 77 -4.34 6.75 5.10
N LYS A 78 -5.09 7.21 6.09
CA LYS A 78 -4.66 8.30 6.96
C LYS A 78 -3.43 7.91 7.78
N ALA A 79 -3.41 6.70 8.33
CA ALA A 79 -2.27 6.19 9.09
C ALA A 79 -1.01 6.12 8.23
N ILE A 80 -1.13 5.62 7.01
CA ILE A 80 0.00 5.52 6.07
C ILE A 80 0.50 6.91 5.68
N HIS A 81 -0.42 7.82 5.35
CA HIS A 81 -0.08 9.21 5.04
C HIS A 81 0.72 9.85 6.18
N ASP A 82 0.19 9.76 7.39
CA ASP A 82 0.79 10.41 8.55
C ASP A 82 2.17 9.85 8.86
N ARG A 83 2.37 8.54 8.67
CA ARG A 83 3.68 7.91 8.87
C ARG A 83 4.71 8.40 7.87
N LEU A 84 4.34 8.50 6.59
CA LEU A 84 5.24 9.02 5.55
C LEU A 84 5.56 10.51 5.78
N ALA A 85 4.56 11.30 6.16
CA ALA A 85 4.75 12.72 6.44
C ALA A 85 5.66 12.93 7.66
N GLU A 86 5.63 12.02 8.63
CA GLU A 86 6.52 12.04 9.78
C GLU A 86 7.96 11.69 9.38
N ILE A 87 8.13 10.68 8.52
CA ILE A 87 9.46 10.28 8.02
C ILE A 87 10.07 11.38 7.16
N GLU A 88 9.28 11.95 6.24
CA GLU A 88 9.72 12.98 5.30
C GLU A 88 8.65 14.08 5.22
N PRO A 89 8.76 15.13 6.07
CA PRO A 89 7.74 16.18 6.12
C PRO A 89 7.48 16.89 4.80
N GLU A 90 8.45 16.95 3.90
CA GLU A 90 8.29 17.59 2.60
C GLU A 90 7.31 16.84 1.69
N LEU A 91 7.00 15.58 1.99
CA LEU A 91 6.07 14.77 1.19
C LEU A 91 4.61 14.98 1.60
N GLN A 92 4.34 15.66 2.69
CA GLN A 92 3.01 15.72 3.30
C GLN A 92 1.88 16.02 2.31
N ASP A 93 2.06 16.98 1.41
CA ASP A 93 1.05 17.40 0.45
C ASP A 93 1.17 16.68 -0.90
N GLU A 94 2.12 15.75 -1.03
CA GLU A 94 2.43 15.07 -2.28
C GLU A 94 2.23 13.56 -2.22
N ILE A 95 1.53 13.08 -1.20
CA ILE A 95 1.23 11.66 -1.06
C ILE A 95 -0.15 11.38 -1.64
N VAL A 96 -0.18 10.54 -2.69
CA VAL A 96 -1.43 10.11 -3.33
C VAL A 96 -1.63 8.63 -3.01
N ILE A 97 -2.79 8.27 -2.48
CA ILE A 97 -3.14 6.89 -2.17
C ILE A 97 -4.42 6.52 -2.91
N ILE A 98 -4.36 5.46 -3.70
CA ILE A 98 -5.47 5.00 -4.53
C ILE A 98 -5.81 3.56 -4.16
N PHE A 99 -7.08 3.29 -3.92
CA PHE A 99 -7.59 1.94 -3.73
C PHE A 99 -8.24 1.42 -4.99
N ASN A 100 -7.89 0.19 -5.36
CA ASN A 100 -8.52 -0.54 -6.44
C ASN A 100 -9.13 -1.82 -5.87
N ASP A 101 -10.46 -1.88 -5.77
CA ASP A 101 -11.16 -3.09 -5.39
C ASP A 101 -11.29 -3.99 -6.61
N ILE A 102 -10.92 -5.27 -6.47
CA ILE A 102 -11.05 -6.25 -7.55
C ILE A 102 -11.92 -7.42 -7.10
N PRO A 103 -12.73 -7.99 -8.01
CA PRO A 103 -13.49 -9.20 -7.70
C PRO A 103 -12.57 -10.37 -7.35
N LEU A 104 -13.04 -11.26 -6.48
CA LEU A 104 -12.28 -12.46 -6.10
C LEU A 104 -11.90 -13.31 -7.30
N SER A 105 -12.74 -13.32 -8.36
CA SER A 105 -12.45 -14.05 -9.60
C SER A 105 -11.31 -13.48 -10.41
N CYS A 106 -10.85 -12.26 -10.08
CA CYS A 106 -9.78 -11.57 -10.83
C CYS A 106 -8.40 -11.74 -10.19
N ALA A 107 -8.29 -12.54 -9.13
CA ALA A 107 -7.01 -12.79 -8.46
C ALA A 107 -6.81 -14.29 -8.28
N MET A 108 -5.56 -14.72 -8.46
CA MET A 108 -5.16 -16.12 -8.33
C MET A 108 -3.98 -16.22 -7.37
N LEU A 109 -4.03 -17.19 -6.47
CA LEU A 109 -2.94 -17.51 -5.57
C LEU A 109 -2.74 -19.02 -5.58
N GLY A 110 -1.50 -19.45 -5.87
CA GLY A 110 -1.17 -20.88 -5.86
C GLY A 110 -1.96 -21.71 -6.85
N GLY A 111 -2.30 -21.15 -8.02
CA GLY A 111 -3.01 -21.86 -9.07
C GLY A 111 -4.54 -21.90 -8.94
N GLU A 112 -5.09 -21.25 -7.91
CA GLU A 112 -6.54 -21.18 -7.69
C GLU A 112 -6.98 -19.73 -7.61
N THR A 113 -8.15 -19.41 -8.17
CA THR A 113 -8.70 -18.05 -8.01
C THR A 113 -9.12 -17.85 -6.55
N ARG A 114 -9.18 -16.59 -6.13
CA ARG A 114 -9.63 -16.28 -4.77
C ARG A 114 -11.11 -16.59 -4.56
N SER A 115 -11.90 -16.64 -5.66
CA SER A 115 -13.30 -17.08 -5.58
C SER A 115 -13.42 -18.59 -5.35
N GLU A 116 -12.48 -19.39 -5.87
CA GLU A 116 -12.45 -20.85 -5.66
C GLU A 116 -11.96 -21.20 -4.25
N ASN A 117 -11.02 -20.43 -3.73
CA ASN A 117 -10.41 -20.69 -2.43
C ASN A 117 -10.09 -19.37 -1.70
N PRO A 118 -11.12 -18.70 -1.13
CA PRO A 118 -10.94 -17.38 -0.51
C PRO A 118 -10.10 -17.40 0.77
N ASP A 119 -9.94 -18.56 1.39
CA ASP A 119 -9.24 -18.70 2.68
C ASP A 119 -7.76 -19.11 2.53
N LYS A 120 -7.32 -19.31 1.32
CA LYS A 120 -5.95 -19.75 1.07
C LYS A 120 -4.90 -18.72 1.42
#